data_0c3fc8c561ff35db018a1e06e0357df3
#
_entry.id   0c3fc8c561ff35db018a1e06e0357df3
#
_cell.length_a   1.000
_cell.length_b   1.000
_cell.length_c   1.000
_cell.angle_alpha   90.00
_cell.angle_beta   90.00
_cell.angle_gamma   90.00
#
_symmetry.space_group_name_H-M   'P 1'
#
loop_
_entity.id
_entity.type
_entity.pdbx_description
1 polymer ?
#
loop_
_entity_poly.entity_id
_entity_poly.type
_entity_poly.pdbx_seq_one_letter_code
_entity_poly.pdbx_strand_id
1 'polypeptide(L)'
;LAYTLSQGTMIGGSAASRWIDIPIIGIGFQTSSFAAIIIITYTARYLSKVKLSETKFSQTLLPLWLPIFAYIFLILPANFSSAFLIFSALFVVFIISGFPLRHLFKMFLILTLLLIIFFLTAKAFPEKLPNRIDTWISRVENFGSNKNSDASYQIERAKMAINNGGLIGIGAGKSIMKNHLPQSNSDFIFAIIVEEYGIIGGSLIIVLYILMFFRILVITHRTDDRFGKILVSGLGIFIIMQAFTNISVATQIIPVTGQNLPLISSGGSSAWMTCISLGMILSVSSSIKNMNSEKE
;
A
#
# COMPACT_ATOMS: atom_id res chain seq x y z
N LEU A 1 -11.84 4.05 -11.00
CA LEU A 1 -10.87 3.02 -11.47
C LEU A 1 -11.04 2.71 -12.95
N ALA A 2 -12.22 2.31 -13.42
CA ALA A 2 -12.44 2.02 -14.86
C ALA A 2 -12.13 3.24 -15.75
N TYR A 3 -12.60 4.43 -15.37
CA TYR A 3 -12.26 5.68 -16.05
C TYR A 3 -10.74 5.94 -16.06
N THR A 4 -10.07 5.70 -14.95
CA THR A 4 -8.60 5.88 -14.85
C THR A 4 -7.84 4.94 -15.77
N LEU A 5 -8.30 3.70 -15.93
CA LEU A 5 -7.68 2.75 -16.85
C LEU A 5 -7.82 3.17 -18.31
N SER A 6 -8.95 3.80 -18.69
CA SER A 6 -9.23 4.18 -20.08
C SER A 6 -8.69 5.56 -20.45
N GLN A 7 -8.76 6.54 -19.54
CA GLN A 7 -8.48 7.95 -19.81
C GLN A 7 -7.61 8.65 -18.75
N GLY A 8 -7.00 7.90 -17.84
CA GLY A 8 -6.14 8.47 -16.79
C GLY A 8 -4.84 9.05 -17.35
N THR A 9 -4.26 9.99 -16.59
CA THR A 9 -3.01 10.67 -16.93
C THR A 9 -1.79 9.90 -16.41
N MET A 10 -0.68 10.04 -17.12
CA MET A 10 0.62 9.48 -16.75
C MET A 10 1.46 10.59 -16.13
N ILE A 11 1.84 10.43 -14.87
CA ILE A 11 2.69 11.39 -14.16
C ILE A 11 4.02 10.72 -13.81
N GLY A 12 5.12 11.46 -13.92
CA GLY A 12 6.45 11.04 -13.45
C GLY A 12 7.11 9.94 -14.29
N GLY A 13 6.87 9.90 -15.61
CA GLY A 13 7.52 8.92 -16.51
C GLY A 13 6.99 7.50 -16.39
N SER A 14 5.91 7.29 -15.64
CA SER A 14 5.27 5.98 -15.54
C SER A 14 4.40 5.70 -16.75
N ALA A 15 4.63 4.57 -17.44
CA ALA A 15 3.86 4.14 -18.62
C ALA A 15 2.42 3.68 -18.30
N ALA A 16 1.80 4.09 -17.19
CA ALA A 16 0.43 3.73 -16.82
C ALA A 16 -0.39 4.91 -16.35
N SER A 17 -1.63 4.90 -16.80
CA SER A 17 -2.70 5.78 -16.34
C SER A 17 -3.10 5.43 -14.91
N ARG A 18 -2.57 6.16 -13.93
CA ARG A 18 -2.85 5.94 -12.50
C ARG A 18 -3.54 7.11 -11.85
N TRP A 19 -3.51 8.26 -12.50
CA TRP A 19 -3.92 9.52 -11.95
C TRP A 19 -5.11 10.08 -12.70
N ILE A 20 -5.94 10.82 -12.01
CA ILE A 20 -6.96 11.68 -12.58
C ILE A 20 -6.55 13.09 -12.21
N ASP A 21 -6.28 13.92 -13.19
CA ASP A 21 -6.04 15.34 -12.95
C ASP A 21 -7.37 16.06 -12.76
N ILE A 22 -7.48 16.77 -11.66
CA ILE A 22 -8.65 17.62 -11.38
C ILE A 22 -8.36 18.99 -11.96
N PRO A 23 -8.97 19.35 -13.11
CA PRO A 23 -8.56 20.51 -13.88
C PRO A 23 -8.75 21.85 -13.13
N ILE A 24 -9.63 21.88 -12.13
CA ILE A 24 -9.94 23.08 -11.34
C ILE A 24 -8.83 23.36 -10.30
N ILE A 25 -8.16 22.34 -9.78
CA ILE A 25 -7.24 22.44 -8.63
C ILE A 25 -5.80 22.13 -9.08
N GLY A 26 -5.59 21.56 -10.26
CA GLY A 26 -4.27 21.17 -10.77
C GLY A 26 -3.60 20.04 -9.96
N ILE A 27 -4.39 19.27 -9.21
CA ILE A 27 -3.88 18.18 -8.35
C ILE A 27 -4.20 16.85 -8.99
N GLY A 28 -3.18 16.02 -9.20
CA GLY A 28 -3.34 14.65 -9.61
C GLY A 28 -3.86 13.78 -8.46
N PHE A 29 -4.95 13.05 -8.70
CA PHE A 29 -5.57 12.16 -7.72
C PHE A 29 -5.32 10.70 -8.09
N GLN A 30 -4.68 9.96 -7.17
CA GLN A 30 -4.43 8.54 -7.34
C GLN A 30 -5.62 7.71 -6.88
N THR A 31 -6.36 7.16 -7.83
CA THR A 31 -7.61 6.44 -7.57
C THR A 31 -7.44 5.15 -6.75
N SER A 32 -6.30 4.47 -6.86
CA SER A 32 -6.02 3.24 -6.11
C SER A 32 -5.91 3.46 -4.60
N SER A 33 -5.41 4.61 -4.15
CA SER A 33 -5.31 4.94 -2.72
C SER A 33 -6.70 5.15 -2.10
N PHE A 34 -7.60 5.81 -2.82
CA PHE A 34 -8.99 5.97 -2.39
C PHE A 34 -9.75 4.64 -2.39
N ALA A 35 -9.55 3.84 -3.45
CA ALA A 35 -10.14 2.52 -3.55
C ALA A 35 -9.74 1.61 -2.37
N ALA A 36 -8.50 1.71 -1.88
CA ALA A 36 -8.03 0.96 -0.70
C ALA A 36 -8.88 1.27 0.54
N ILE A 37 -9.13 2.55 0.84
CA ILE A 37 -9.95 2.95 2.00
C ILE A 37 -11.37 2.41 1.86
N ILE A 38 -11.97 2.56 0.68
CA ILE A 38 -13.34 2.10 0.43
C ILE A 38 -13.46 0.59 0.62
N ILE A 39 -12.56 -0.19 0.03
CA ILE A 39 -12.65 -1.65 0.08
C ILE A 39 -12.35 -2.19 1.48
N ILE A 40 -11.45 -1.56 2.23
CA ILE A 40 -11.20 -1.91 3.64
C ILE A 40 -12.43 -1.60 4.49
N THR A 41 -13.04 -0.42 4.33
CA THR A 41 -14.25 -0.02 5.06
C THR A 41 -15.43 -0.92 4.72
N TYR A 42 -15.62 -1.24 3.45
CA TYR A 42 -16.64 -2.18 2.99
C TYR A 42 -16.46 -3.56 3.62
N THR A 43 -15.23 -4.09 3.57
CA THR A 43 -14.89 -5.39 4.14
C THR A 43 -15.12 -5.40 5.65
N ALA A 44 -14.70 -4.35 6.36
CA ALA A 44 -14.94 -4.21 7.79
C ALA A 44 -16.45 -4.20 8.11
N ARG A 45 -17.26 -3.48 7.34
CA ARG A 45 -18.72 -3.45 7.50
C ARG A 45 -19.35 -4.81 7.25
N TYR A 46 -18.94 -5.50 6.20
CA TYR A 46 -19.46 -6.84 5.90
C TYR A 46 -19.12 -7.82 7.02
N LEU A 47 -17.85 -7.89 7.44
CA LEU A 47 -17.38 -8.81 8.48
C LEU A 47 -17.98 -8.52 9.86
N SER A 48 -18.37 -7.28 10.14
CA SER A 48 -19.01 -6.91 11.40
C SER A 48 -20.45 -7.41 11.49
N LYS A 49 -21.17 -7.50 10.36
CA LYS A 49 -22.59 -7.88 10.32
C LYS A 49 -22.82 -9.40 10.24
N VAL A 50 -21.85 -10.15 9.70
CA VAL A 50 -22.02 -11.56 9.38
C VAL A 50 -21.59 -12.43 10.55
N LYS A 51 -22.40 -13.44 10.88
CA LYS A 51 -22.02 -14.52 11.81
C LYS A 51 -21.09 -15.49 11.10
N LEU A 52 -19.79 -15.28 11.28
CA LEU A 52 -18.74 -16.00 10.53
C LEU A 52 -18.74 -17.51 10.74
N SER A 53 -19.20 -18.00 11.91
CA SER A 53 -19.28 -19.43 12.24
C SER A 53 -20.33 -20.20 11.44
N GLU A 54 -21.39 -19.53 11.01
CA GLU A 54 -22.54 -20.16 10.36
C GLU A 54 -22.54 -19.95 8.83
N THR A 55 -21.63 -19.11 8.31
CA THR A 55 -21.66 -18.67 6.91
C THR A 55 -21.01 -19.68 5.98
N LYS A 56 -21.75 -20.16 4.98
CA LYS A 56 -21.23 -21.03 3.92
C LYS A 56 -20.34 -20.22 2.97
N PHE A 57 -19.30 -20.84 2.42
CA PHE A 57 -18.39 -20.19 1.48
C PHE A 57 -19.12 -19.58 0.27
N SER A 58 -20.10 -20.28 -0.31
CA SER A 58 -20.88 -19.77 -1.45
C SER A 58 -21.63 -18.48 -1.16
N GLN A 59 -22.07 -18.27 0.08
CA GLN A 59 -22.77 -17.05 0.49
C GLN A 59 -21.85 -15.83 0.59
N THR A 60 -20.54 -16.04 0.70
CA THR A 60 -19.54 -14.96 0.76
C THR A 60 -19.06 -14.54 -0.63
N LEU A 61 -19.24 -15.38 -1.64
CA LEU A 61 -18.69 -15.14 -2.98
C LEU A 61 -19.20 -13.82 -3.59
N LEU A 62 -20.51 -13.66 -3.66
CA LEU A 62 -21.12 -12.50 -4.31
C LEU A 62 -20.96 -11.21 -3.48
N PRO A 63 -21.31 -11.16 -2.17
CA PRO A 63 -21.27 -9.91 -1.43
C PRO A 63 -19.88 -9.51 -0.93
N LEU A 64 -18.93 -10.42 -0.78
CA LEU A 64 -17.62 -10.10 -0.24
C LEU A 64 -16.53 -10.18 -1.31
N TRP A 65 -16.38 -11.33 -1.96
CA TRP A 65 -15.26 -11.59 -2.84
C TRP A 65 -15.39 -10.92 -4.20
N LEU A 66 -16.60 -10.84 -4.76
CA LEU A 66 -16.80 -10.19 -6.06
C LEU A 66 -16.38 -8.70 -6.04
N PRO A 67 -16.80 -7.86 -5.06
CA PRO A 67 -16.30 -6.49 -4.98
C PRO A 67 -14.78 -6.43 -4.79
N ILE A 68 -14.21 -7.24 -3.89
CA ILE A 68 -12.76 -7.24 -3.64
C ILE A 68 -11.99 -7.55 -4.92
N PHE A 69 -12.37 -8.60 -5.64
CA PHE A 69 -11.69 -8.96 -6.89
C PHE A 69 -11.93 -7.92 -7.99
N ALA A 70 -13.13 -7.38 -8.11
CA ALA A 70 -13.39 -6.32 -9.08
C ALA A 70 -12.46 -5.12 -8.87
N TYR A 71 -12.26 -4.68 -7.61
CA TYR A 71 -11.31 -3.61 -7.30
C TYR A 71 -9.86 -4.01 -7.60
N ILE A 72 -9.45 -5.19 -7.18
CA ILE A 72 -8.08 -5.68 -7.40
C ILE A 72 -7.79 -5.81 -8.89
N PHE A 73 -8.68 -6.40 -9.68
CA PHE A 73 -8.51 -6.55 -11.12
C PHE A 73 -8.46 -5.22 -11.87
N LEU A 74 -9.20 -4.20 -11.42
CA LEU A 74 -9.13 -2.87 -12.00
C LEU A 74 -7.81 -2.14 -11.66
N ILE A 75 -7.20 -2.42 -10.50
CA ILE A 75 -5.93 -1.81 -10.10
C ILE A 75 -4.73 -2.56 -10.70
N LEU A 76 -4.82 -3.87 -10.81
CA LEU A 76 -3.72 -4.77 -11.14
C LEU A 76 -2.97 -4.37 -12.43
N PRO A 77 -3.63 -4.09 -13.57
CA PRO A 77 -2.93 -3.70 -14.82
C PRO A 77 -2.17 -2.38 -14.66
N ALA A 78 -2.71 -1.44 -13.87
CA ALA A 78 -2.10 -0.13 -13.66
C ALA A 78 -1.01 -0.16 -12.56
N ASN A 79 -1.20 -0.93 -11.49
CA ASN A 79 -0.30 -0.97 -10.33
C ASN A 79 -0.39 -2.28 -9.56
N PHE A 80 0.41 -3.27 -9.99
CA PHE A 80 0.50 -4.57 -9.32
C PHE A 80 0.83 -4.44 -7.82
N SER A 81 1.80 -3.59 -7.48
CA SER A 81 2.25 -3.43 -6.09
C SER A 81 1.16 -2.89 -5.18
N SER A 82 0.35 -1.92 -5.65
CA SER A 82 -0.81 -1.43 -4.88
C SER A 82 -1.89 -2.50 -4.74
N ALA A 83 -2.18 -3.25 -5.79
CA ALA A 83 -3.13 -4.35 -5.74
C ALA A 83 -2.71 -5.42 -4.74
N PHE A 84 -1.43 -5.81 -4.77
CA PHE A 84 -0.83 -6.77 -3.83
C PHE A 84 -0.87 -6.27 -2.38
N LEU A 85 -0.54 -5.00 -2.15
CA LEU A 85 -0.53 -4.39 -0.82
C LEU A 85 -1.95 -4.34 -0.23
N ILE A 86 -2.95 -3.92 -1.02
CA ILE A 86 -4.36 -3.91 -0.60
C ILE A 86 -4.82 -5.33 -0.28
N PHE A 87 -4.53 -6.30 -1.14
CA PHE A 87 -4.90 -7.70 -0.91
C PHE A 87 -4.26 -8.25 0.36
N SER A 88 -2.97 -7.99 0.59
CA SER A 88 -2.24 -8.42 1.78
C SER A 88 -2.82 -7.79 3.06
N ALA A 89 -3.17 -6.50 3.03
CA ALA A 89 -3.84 -5.84 4.15
C ALA A 89 -5.20 -6.47 4.45
N LEU A 90 -6.02 -6.71 3.42
CA LEU A 90 -7.31 -7.38 3.57
C LEU A 90 -7.15 -8.81 4.11
N PHE A 91 -6.12 -9.54 3.68
CA PHE A 91 -5.85 -10.89 4.18
C PHE A 91 -5.58 -10.88 5.69
N VAL A 92 -4.80 -9.92 6.18
CA VAL A 92 -4.58 -9.75 7.63
C VAL A 92 -5.88 -9.35 8.35
N VAL A 93 -6.70 -8.49 7.76
CA VAL A 93 -8.02 -8.12 8.28
C VAL A 93 -8.93 -9.34 8.42
N PHE A 94 -8.95 -10.24 7.45
CA PHE A 94 -9.70 -11.49 7.54
C PHE A 94 -9.25 -12.36 8.71
N ILE A 95 -7.94 -12.49 8.93
CA ILE A 95 -7.41 -13.26 10.07
C ILE A 95 -7.85 -12.62 11.39
N ILE A 96 -7.67 -11.31 11.55
CA ILE A 96 -8.03 -10.58 12.77
C ILE A 96 -9.54 -10.63 13.06
N SER A 97 -10.37 -10.61 12.01
CA SER A 97 -11.82 -10.67 12.15
C SER A 97 -12.35 -12.05 12.57
N GLY A 98 -11.50 -13.07 12.59
CA GLY A 98 -11.89 -14.46 12.84
C GLY A 98 -12.59 -15.13 11.66
N PHE A 99 -12.31 -14.67 10.43
CA PHE A 99 -12.88 -15.30 9.23
C PHE A 99 -12.34 -16.75 9.09
N PRO A 100 -13.20 -17.72 8.70
CA PRO A 100 -12.80 -19.12 8.64
C PRO A 100 -11.60 -19.36 7.73
N LEU A 101 -10.49 -19.85 8.27
CA LEU A 101 -9.24 -20.09 7.51
C LEU A 101 -9.45 -21.03 6.32
N ARG A 102 -10.40 -21.96 6.41
CA ARG A 102 -10.75 -22.85 5.28
C ARG A 102 -11.25 -22.04 4.06
N HIS A 103 -12.01 -20.96 4.29
CA HIS A 103 -12.49 -20.10 3.21
C HIS A 103 -11.35 -19.24 2.64
N LEU A 104 -10.45 -18.73 3.50
CA LEU A 104 -9.26 -18.02 3.06
C LEU A 104 -8.36 -18.89 2.18
N PHE A 105 -8.13 -20.14 2.61
CA PHE A 105 -7.32 -21.07 1.84
C PHE A 105 -7.94 -21.38 0.46
N LYS A 106 -9.25 -21.60 0.39
CA LYS A 106 -9.95 -21.77 -0.89
C LYS A 106 -9.79 -20.56 -1.79
N MET A 107 -9.91 -19.35 -1.23
CA MET A 107 -9.74 -18.12 -2.02
C MET A 107 -8.31 -17.90 -2.46
N PHE A 108 -7.33 -18.21 -1.61
CA PHE A 108 -5.93 -18.16 -2.00
C PHE A 108 -5.64 -19.12 -3.16
N LEU A 109 -6.17 -20.34 -3.11
CA LEU A 109 -6.04 -21.33 -4.20
C LEU A 109 -6.68 -20.83 -5.51
N ILE A 110 -7.88 -20.27 -5.44
CA ILE A 110 -8.59 -19.70 -6.62
C ILE A 110 -7.77 -18.53 -7.20
N LEU A 111 -7.30 -17.63 -6.36
CA LEU A 111 -6.49 -16.48 -6.81
C LEU A 111 -5.18 -16.94 -7.45
N THR A 112 -4.49 -17.89 -6.85
CA THR A 112 -3.26 -18.47 -7.41
C THR A 112 -3.52 -19.11 -8.77
N LEU A 113 -4.61 -19.86 -8.90
CA LEU A 113 -5.00 -20.47 -10.17
C LEU A 113 -5.30 -19.41 -11.24
N LEU A 114 -6.04 -18.35 -10.88
CA LEU A 114 -6.33 -17.23 -11.79
C LEU A 114 -5.08 -16.50 -12.21
N LEU A 115 -4.12 -16.27 -11.29
CA LEU A 115 -2.83 -15.68 -11.62
C LEU A 115 -2.01 -16.56 -12.56
N ILE A 116 -1.97 -17.88 -12.34
CA ILE A 116 -1.28 -18.81 -13.23
C ILE A 116 -1.91 -18.76 -14.63
N ILE A 117 -3.24 -18.83 -14.73
CA ILE A 117 -3.95 -18.72 -16.01
C ILE A 117 -3.63 -17.38 -16.69
N PHE A 118 -3.65 -16.29 -15.94
CA PHE A 118 -3.32 -14.96 -16.45
C PHE A 118 -1.88 -14.91 -17.00
N PHE A 119 -0.88 -15.43 -16.29
CA PHE A 119 0.50 -15.48 -16.77
C PHE A 119 0.66 -16.39 -17.99
N LEU A 120 -0.03 -17.53 -18.02
CA LEU A 120 0.01 -18.44 -19.19
C LEU A 120 -0.61 -17.79 -20.42
N THR A 121 -1.77 -17.12 -20.28
CA THR A 121 -2.41 -16.39 -21.37
C THR A 121 -1.59 -15.18 -21.82
N ALA A 122 -0.95 -14.49 -20.90
CA ALA A 122 -0.05 -13.40 -21.20
C ALA A 122 1.16 -13.85 -22.02
N LYS A 123 1.74 -14.98 -21.68
CA LYS A 123 2.87 -15.57 -22.43
C LYS A 123 2.44 -16.10 -23.81
N ALA A 124 1.21 -16.60 -23.94
CA ALA A 124 0.68 -17.14 -25.20
C ALA A 124 0.28 -16.03 -26.20
N PHE A 125 -0.12 -14.85 -25.73
CA PHE A 125 -0.61 -13.73 -26.56
C PHE A 125 0.06 -12.40 -26.20
N PRO A 126 1.38 -12.24 -26.43
CA PRO A 126 2.12 -11.06 -26.00
C PRO A 126 1.64 -9.76 -26.66
N GLU A 127 1.14 -9.82 -27.90
CA GLU A 127 0.68 -8.64 -28.64
C GLU A 127 -0.66 -8.05 -28.17
N LYS A 128 -1.47 -8.84 -27.44
CA LYS A 128 -2.81 -8.42 -26.99
C LYS A 128 -2.85 -7.89 -25.56
N LEU A 129 -1.76 -8.02 -24.83
CA LEU A 129 -1.70 -7.62 -23.42
C LEU A 129 -0.83 -6.35 -23.24
N PRO A 130 -1.15 -5.50 -22.27
CA PRO A 130 -0.36 -4.29 -22.04
C PRO A 130 1.10 -4.64 -21.72
N ASN A 131 2.06 -3.89 -22.31
CA ASN A 131 3.53 -4.00 -22.20
C ASN A 131 4.10 -4.00 -20.77
N ARG A 132 3.26 -4.18 -19.76
CA ARG A 132 3.64 -4.09 -18.34
C ARG A 132 4.05 -5.40 -17.72
N ILE A 133 3.65 -6.52 -18.30
CA ILE A 133 4.08 -7.84 -17.83
C ILE A 133 5.59 -7.94 -17.96
N ASP A 134 6.15 -7.44 -19.07
CA ASP A 134 7.60 -7.36 -19.28
C ASP A 134 8.28 -6.49 -18.22
N THR A 135 7.64 -5.39 -17.80
CA THR A 135 8.14 -4.54 -16.72
C THR A 135 8.15 -5.25 -15.37
N TRP A 136 7.16 -6.09 -15.08
CA TRP A 136 7.12 -6.85 -13.83
C TRP A 136 8.14 -8.00 -13.83
N ILE A 137 8.21 -8.73 -14.94
CA ILE A 137 9.21 -9.78 -15.13
C ILE A 137 10.61 -9.18 -15.01
N SER A 138 10.89 -8.07 -15.71
CA SER A 138 12.19 -7.42 -15.66
C SER A 138 12.56 -6.91 -14.26
N ARG A 139 11.60 -6.43 -13.47
CA ARG A 139 11.85 -6.02 -12.08
C ARG A 139 12.22 -7.18 -11.18
N VAL A 140 11.61 -8.35 -11.39
CA VAL A 140 11.93 -9.56 -10.62
C VAL A 140 13.25 -10.17 -11.10
N GLU A 141 13.47 -10.27 -12.40
CA GLU A 141 14.70 -10.85 -12.98
C GLU A 141 15.92 -9.97 -12.73
N ASN A 142 15.75 -8.65 -12.76
CA ASN A 142 16.83 -7.69 -12.50
C ASN A 142 17.05 -7.43 -11.00
N PHE A 143 16.18 -7.98 -10.12
CA PHE A 143 16.38 -7.88 -8.68
C PHE A 143 17.62 -8.67 -8.26
N GLY A 144 18.66 -7.95 -7.84
CA GLY A 144 19.95 -8.55 -7.50
C GLY A 144 20.91 -8.74 -8.67
N SER A 145 20.53 -8.43 -9.92
CA SER A 145 21.44 -8.45 -11.06
C SER A 145 21.90 -7.04 -11.43
N ASN A 146 23.20 -6.86 -11.69
CA ASN A 146 23.81 -5.58 -12.12
C ASN A 146 23.52 -5.25 -13.60
N LYS A 147 22.33 -5.56 -14.11
CA LYS A 147 21.99 -5.19 -15.49
C LYS A 147 21.58 -3.72 -15.53
N ASN A 148 22.09 -2.99 -16.51
CA ASN A 148 21.82 -1.57 -16.79
C ASN A 148 20.33 -1.35 -17.11
N SER A 149 19.49 -1.21 -16.09
CA SER A 149 18.09 -0.85 -16.20
C SER A 149 17.83 0.40 -15.35
N ASP A 150 16.81 1.19 -15.70
CA ASP A 150 16.42 2.38 -14.90
C ASP A 150 16.15 2.04 -13.44
N ALA A 151 15.62 0.84 -13.17
CA ALA A 151 15.39 0.36 -11.81
C ALA A 151 16.71 0.09 -11.08
N SER A 152 17.71 -0.49 -11.74
CA SER A 152 19.05 -0.72 -11.17
C SER A 152 19.74 0.60 -10.84
N TYR A 153 19.61 1.60 -11.72
CA TYR A 153 20.15 2.94 -11.48
C TYR A 153 19.53 3.59 -10.24
N GLN A 154 18.21 3.54 -10.10
CA GLN A 154 17.52 4.09 -8.93
C GLN A 154 17.96 3.41 -7.63
N ILE A 155 18.07 2.09 -7.63
CA ILE A 155 18.52 1.31 -6.47
C ILE A 155 19.95 1.67 -6.09
N GLU A 156 20.84 1.75 -7.08
CA GLU A 156 22.25 2.10 -6.85
C GLU A 156 22.39 3.50 -6.23
N ARG A 157 21.64 4.48 -6.73
CA ARG A 157 21.62 5.84 -6.17
C ARG A 157 21.01 5.88 -4.77
N ALA A 158 19.98 5.09 -4.49
CA ALA A 158 19.41 4.98 -3.14
C ALA A 158 20.41 4.37 -2.15
N LYS A 159 21.19 3.35 -2.57
CA LYS A 159 22.28 2.80 -1.75
C LYS A 159 23.38 3.83 -1.51
N MET A 160 23.78 4.58 -2.54
CA MET A 160 24.78 5.64 -2.39
C MET A 160 24.30 6.68 -1.37
N ALA A 161 23.03 7.09 -1.45
CA ALA A 161 22.44 8.01 -0.48
C ALA A 161 22.54 7.48 0.96
N ILE A 162 22.10 6.23 1.18
CA ILE A 162 22.18 5.61 2.52
C ILE A 162 23.63 5.51 3.01
N ASN A 163 24.57 5.13 2.13
CA ASN A 163 25.98 5.01 2.48
C ASN A 163 26.60 6.37 2.81
N ASN A 164 26.29 7.41 2.03
CA ASN A 164 26.78 8.78 2.27
C ASN A 164 26.30 9.35 3.61
N GLY A 165 25.08 8.97 4.04
CA GLY A 165 24.52 9.43 5.29
C GLY A 165 25.27 9.00 6.55
N GLY A 166 25.92 7.84 6.54
CA GLY A 166 26.63 7.32 7.71
C GLY A 166 25.75 7.31 8.96
N LEU A 167 26.33 7.60 10.13
CA LEU A 167 25.59 7.62 11.40
C LEU A 167 24.77 8.89 11.61
N ILE A 168 25.31 10.06 11.30
CA ILE A 168 24.76 11.38 11.68
C ILE A 168 24.13 12.10 10.47
N GLY A 169 24.51 11.71 9.24
CA GLY A 169 24.09 12.37 8.01
C GLY A 169 25.00 13.52 7.58
N ILE A 170 24.79 13.99 6.34
CA ILE A 170 25.55 15.10 5.75
C ILE A 170 24.95 16.47 6.05
N GLY A 171 23.78 16.49 6.71
CA GLY A 171 23.05 17.68 7.12
C GLY A 171 21.77 17.94 6.31
N ALA A 172 20.79 18.55 6.96
CA ALA A 172 19.48 18.85 6.38
C ALA A 172 19.61 19.69 5.10
N GLY A 173 18.91 19.27 4.04
CA GLY A 173 18.89 19.96 2.74
C GLY A 173 20.17 19.80 1.90
N LYS A 174 21.18 19.08 2.39
CA LYS A 174 22.47 18.88 1.72
C LYS A 174 22.57 17.59 0.91
N SER A 175 21.48 16.87 0.73
CA SER A 175 21.48 15.63 -0.03
C SER A 175 22.00 15.84 -1.47
N ILE A 176 23.04 15.11 -1.82
CA ILE A 176 23.63 15.10 -3.17
C ILE A 176 22.76 14.23 -4.09
N MET A 177 22.27 13.11 -3.57
CA MET A 177 21.50 12.13 -4.37
C MET A 177 20.10 12.62 -4.70
N LYS A 178 19.55 13.60 -4.01
CA LYS A 178 18.23 14.18 -4.29
C LYS A 178 18.05 14.61 -5.75
N ASN A 179 19.09 15.17 -6.37
CA ASN A 179 19.05 15.64 -7.76
C ASN A 179 19.36 14.53 -8.78
N HIS A 180 19.92 13.42 -8.35
CA HIS A 180 20.32 12.31 -9.21
C HIS A 180 19.36 11.12 -9.14
N LEU A 181 18.50 11.09 -8.11
CA LEU A 181 17.56 10.00 -7.88
C LEU A 181 16.18 10.38 -8.40
N PRO A 182 15.69 9.76 -9.49
CA PRO A 182 14.32 9.95 -9.94
C PRO A 182 13.34 9.62 -8.81
N GLN A 183 12.32 10.44 -8.63
CA GLN A 183 11.31 10.27 -7.57
C GLN A 183 11.89 10.26 -6.14
N SER A 184 13.00 10.97 -5.92
CA SER A 184 13.64 11.11 -4.60
C SER A 184 12.67 11.57 -3.50
N ASN A 185 11.74 12.46 -3.82
CA ASN A 185 10.76 13.03 -2.89
C ASN A 185 9.54 12.13 -2.63
N SER A 186 9.35 11.06 -3.40
CA SER A 186 8.20 10.15 -3.26
C SER A 186 8.62 8.75 -2.84
N ASP A 187 9.13 7.96 -3.79
CA ASP A 187 9.36 6.53 -3.60
C ASP A 187 10.64 6.23 -2.83
N PHE A 188 11.64 7.11 -2.91
CA PHE A 188 12.94 6.96 -2.28
C PHE A 188 13.24 7.99 -1.19
N ILE A 189 12.21 8.67 -0.68
CA ILE A 189 12.39 9.71 0.35
C ILE A 189 13.11 9.19 1.59
N PHE A 190 12.91 7.93 1.96
CA PHE A 190 13.60 7.32 3.10
C PHE A 190 15.12 7.30 2.90
N ALA A 191 15.62 6.99 1.70
CA ALA A 191 17.04 7.01 1.40
C ALA A 191 17.62 8.43 1.50
N ILE A 192 16.88 9.44 1.06
CA ILE A 192 17.27 10.86 1.19
C ILE A 192 17.33 11.29 2.65
N ILE A 193 16.36 10.86 3.47
CA ILE A 193 16.36 11.17 4.90
C ILE A 193 17.56 10.53 5.59
N VAL A 194 17.92 9.29 5.23
CA VAL A 194 19.13 8.66 5.76
C VAL A 194 20.37 9.37 5.27
N GLU A 195 20.43 9.88 4.04
CA GLU A 195 21.55 10.68 3.57
C GLU A 195 21.70 11.98 4.39
N GLU A 196 20.61 12.70 4.64
CA GLU A 196 20.64 13.98 5.34
C GLU A 196 20.81 13.87 6.86
N TYR A 197 20.15 12.89 7.50
CA TYR A 197 20.10 12.75 8.97
C TYR A 197 20.78 11.49 9.50
N GLY A 198 21.40 10.71 8.63
CA GLY A 198 22.09 9.47 8.98
C GLY A 198 21.15 8.32 9.36
N ILE A 199 21.75 7.22 9.79
CA ILE A 199 21.04 6.05 10.30
C ILE A 199 20.19 6.43 11.53
N ILE A 200 20.64 7.39 12.33
CA ILE A 200 19.88 7.88 13.50
C ILE A 200 18.54 8.47 13.04
N GLY A 201 18.53 9.34 12.03
CA GLY A 201 17.28 9.91 11.47
C GLY A 201 16.37 8.84 10.85
N GLY A 202 16.94 7.92 10.07
CA GLY A 202 16.18 6.79 9.52
C GLY A 202 15.58 5.89 10.59
N SER A 203 16.35 5.58 11.65
CA SER A 203 15.88 4.78 12.79
C SER A 203 14.76 5.49 13.55
N LEU A 204 14.85 6.78 13.73
CA LEU A 204 13.79 7.58 14.39
C LEU A 204 12.46 7.44 13.63
N ILE A 205 12.47 7.51 12.30
CA ILE A 205 11.28 7.33 11.47
C ILE A 205 10.69 5.92 11.66
N ILE A 206 11.53 4.90 11.66
CA ILE A 206 11.08 3.51 11.89
C ILE A 206 10.42 3.39 13.27
N VAL A 207 11.05 3.95 14.31
CA VAL A 207 10.49 3.95 15.68
C VAL A 207 9.13 4.67 15.71
N LEU A 208 8.96 5.80 15.02
CA LEU A 208 7.68 6.52 14.97
C LEU A 208 6.58 5.66 14.31
N TYR A 209 6.87 4.93 13.22
CA TYR A 209 5.91 4.00 12.63
C TYR A 209 5.58 2.82 13.56
N ILE A 210 6.56 2.30 14.31
CA ILE A 210 6.35 1.26 15.31
C ILE A 210 5.45 1.79 16.43
N LEU A 211 5.69 2.98 16.95
CA LEU A 211 4.85 3.62 17.97
C LEU A 211 3.42 3.84 17.45
N MET A 212 3.28 4.31 16.21
CA MET A 212 1.96 4.44 15.56
C MET A 212 1.25 3.09 15.47
N PHE A 213 1.95 2.02 15.08
CA PHE A 213 1.41 0.68 15.03
C PHE A 213 0.93 0.20 16.40
N PHE A 214 1.75 0.34 17.44
CA PHE A 214 1.34 0.00 18.80
C PHE A 214 0.12 0.81 19.26
N ARG A 215 0.05 2.10 18.91
CA ARG A 215 -1.11 2.91 19.24
C ARG A 215 -2.38 2.42 18.55
N ILE A 216 -2.30 2.03 17.29
CA ILE A 216 -3.40 1.43 16.53
C ILE A 216 -3.85 0.12 17.17
N LEU A 217 -2.91 -0.74 17.60
CA LEU A 217 -3.24 -1.99 18.31
C LEU A 217 -3.98 -1.72 19.63
N VAL A 218 -3.55 -0.72 20.40
CA VAL A 218 -4.24 -0.33 21.65
C VAL A 218 -5.65 0.15 21.36
N ILE A 219 -5.87 0.99 20.36
CA ILE A 219 -7.21 1.45 19.96
C ILE A 219 -8.06 0.24 19.53
N THR A 220 -7.53 -0.62 18.68
CA THR A 220 -8.21 -1.85 18.23
C THR A 220 -8.63 -2.73 19.42
N HIS A 221 -7.75 -2.92 20.41
CA HIS A 221 -8.03 -3.75 21.56
C HIS A 221 -9.11 -3.15 22.47
N ARG A 222 -9.10 -1.84 22.65
CA ARG A 222 -10.06 -1.10 23.50
C ARG A 222 -11.42 -0.86 22.84
N THR A 223 -11.55 -1.13 21.54
CA THR A 223 -12.81 -0.94 20.79
C THR A 223 -13.73 -2.13 21.00
N ASP A 224 -14.89 -1.93 21.59
CA ASP A 224 -15.92 -2.96 21.79
C ASP A 224 -16.76 -3.20 20.53
N ASP A 225 -17.00 -2.13 19.74
CA ASP A 225 -17.72 -2.24 18.48
C ASP A 225 -16.93 -3.04 17.45
N ARG A 226 -17.55 -4.11 16.95
CA ARG A 226 -16.94 -5.03 16.00
C ARG A 226 -16.54 -4.35 14.69
N PHE A 227 -17.38 -3.42 14.20
CA PHE A 227 -17.08 -2.66 12.99
C PHE A 227 -15.86 -1.77 13.20
N GLY A 228 -15.89 -0.95 14.26
CA GLY A 228 -14.77 -0.06 14.60
C GLY A 228 -13.45 -0.80 14.78
N LYS A 229 -13.49 -1.94 15.47
CA LYS A 229 -12.32 -2.81 15.68
C LYS A 229 -11.69 -3.28 14.37
N ILE A 230 -12.50 -3.81 13.45
CA ILE A 230 -12.01 -4.32 12.15
C ILE A 230 -11.55 -3.16 11.26
N LEU A 231 -12.27 -2.03 11.29
CA LEU A 231 -11.92 -0.84 10.51
C LEU A 231 -10.57 -0.25 10.93
N VAL A 232 -10.36 -0.03 12.23
CA VAL A 232 -9.10 0.50 12.78
C VAL A 232 -7.94 -0.42 12.45
N SER A 233 -8.12 -1.74 12.64
CA SER A 233 -7.11 -2.73 12.28
C SER A 233 -6.77 -2.67 10.79
N GLY A 234 -7.78 -2.64 9.93
CA GLY A 234 -7.59 -2.66 8.47
C GLY A 234 -6.86 -1.43 7.94
N LEU A 235 -7.32 -0.25 8.31
CA LEU A 235 -6.69 1.01 7.90
C LEU A 235 -5.30 1.16 8.49
N GLY A 236 -5.12 0.81 9.77
CA GLY A 236 -3.83 0.87 10.43
C GLY A 236 -2.80 -0.07 9.80
N ILE A 237 -3.16 -1.32 9.58
CA ILE A 237 -2.29 -2.30 8.92
C ILE A 237 -1.93 -1.83 7.51
N PHE A 238 -2.88 -1.31 6.74
CA PHE A 238 -2.62 -0.80 5.40
C PHE A 238 -1.56 0.32 5.41
N ILE A 239 -1.67 1.31 6.30
CA ILE A 239 -0.70 2.40 6.45
C ILE A 239 0.69 1.85 6.82
N ILE A 240 0.75 0.96 7.81
CA ILE A 240 2.02 0.38 8.28
C ILE A 240 2.68 -0.48 7.20
N MET A 241 1.92 -1.30 6.50
CA MET A 241 2.44 -2.11 5.39
C MET A 241 2.97 -1.23 4.25
N GLN A 242 2.29 -0.12 3.94
CA GLN A 242 2.75 0.84 2.94
C GLN A 242 4.08 1.48 3.35
N ALA A 243 4.21 1.91 4.63
CA ALA A 243 5.46 2.45 5.15
C ALA A 243 6.60 1.42 5.10
N PHE A 244 6.32 0.21 5.57
CA PHE A 244 7.31 -0.88 5.56
C PHE A 244 7.76 -1.24 4.15
N THR A 245 6.82 -1.27 3.20
CA THR A 245 7.13 -1.52 1.78
C THR A 245 8.06 -0.45 1.21
N ASN A 246 7.80 0.85 1.48
CA ASN A 246 8.68 1.93 1.02
C ASN A 246 10.09 1.83 1.61
N ILE A 247 10.20 1.62 2.92
CA ILE A 247 11.49 1.44 3.60
C ILE A 247 12.23 0.22 3.04
N SER A 248 11.55 -0.90 2.84
CA SER A 248 12.14 -2.13 2.29
C SER A 248 12.62 -1.97 0.84
N VAL A 249 11.95 -1.13 0.04
CA VAL A 249 12.41 -0.77 -1.31
C VAL A 249 13.69 0.06 -1.23
N ALA A 250 13.69 1.10 -0.37
CA ALA A 250 14.85 1.98 -0.21
C ALA A 250 16.09 1.23 0.27
N THR A 251 15.91 0.20 1.12
CA THR A 251 16.98 -0.67 1.63
C THR A 251 17.25 -1.90 0.76
N GLN A 252 16.55 -2.03 -0.38
CA GLN A 252 16.67 -3.15 -1.31
C GLN A 252 16.38 -4.54 -0.73
N ILE A 253 15.51 -4.61 0.26
CA ILE A 253 14.98 -5.90 0.75
C ILE A 253 13.98 -6.47 -0.24
N ILE A 254 13.22 -5.59 -0.94
CA ILE A 254 12.24 -5.95 -1.96
C ILE A 254 12.44 -5.11 -3.23
N PRO A 255 11.97 -5.58 -4.41
CA PRO A 255 12.03 -4.82 -5.65
C PRO A 255 11.29 -3.49 -5.59
N VAL A 256 11.64 -2.56 -6.48
CA VAL A 256 11.00 -1.23 -6.57
C VAL A 256 9.50 -1.36 -6.84
N THR A 257 8.69 -0.79 -5.96
CA THR A 257 7.23 -0.91 -5.98
C THR A 257 6.50 0.38 -6.34
N GLY A 258 7.12 1.54 -6.17
CA GLY A 258 6.47 2.83 -6.40
C GLY A 258 5.39 3.14 -5.34
N GLN A 259 5.65 2.80 -4.08
CA GLN A 259 4.78 3.11 -2.95
C GLN A 259 5.34 4.28 -2.16
N ASN A 260 4.50 5.27 -1.87
CA ASN A 260 4.88 6.44 -1.07
C ASN A 260 5.04 6.06 0.41
N LEU A 261 5.92 6.76 1.11
CA LEU A 261 6.03 6.68 2.57
C LEU A 261 4.92 7.55 3.20
N PRO A 262 3.91 6.95 3.88
CA PRO A 262 2.77 7.69 4.43
C PRO A 262 3.20 8.87 5.31
N LEU A 263 2.55 10.03 5.18
CA LEU A 263 2.80 11.27 5.92
C LEU A 263 4.13 11.98 5.61
N ILE A 264 5.07 11.33 4.93
CA ILE A 264 6.44 11.87 4.71
C ILE A 264 6.68 12.15 3.22
N SER A 265 6.31 11.23 2.33
CA SER A 265 6.49 11.43 0.89
C SER A 265 5.69 12.62 0.36
N SER A 266 6.27 13.36 -0.56
CA SER A 266 5.55 14.40 -1.30
C SER A 266 4.60 13.77 -2.30
N GLY A 267 3.38 13.49 -1.86
CA GLY A 267 2.30 12.96 -2.69
C GLY A 267 0.96 13.50 -2.21
N GLY A 268 0.42 14.55 -2.85
CA GLY A 268 -0.79 15.24 -2.40
C GLY A 268 -1.96 14.29 -2.12
N SER A 269 -2.31 13.43 -3.07
CA SER A 269 -3.41 12.46 -2.89
C SER A 269 -3.11 11.38 -1.85
N SER A 270 -1.85 10.94 -1.73
CA SER A 270 -1.43 9.97 -0.72
C SER A 270 -1.55 10.54 0.69
N ALA A 271 -1.14 11.80 0.89
CA ALA A 271 -1.28 12.50 2.17
C ALA A 271 -2.76 12.62 2.57
N TRP A 272 -3.63 13.05 1.66
CA TRP A 272 -5.07 13.15 1.93
C TRP A 272 -5.68 11.81 2.33
N MET A 273 -5.37 10.74 1.60
CA MET A 273 -5.90 9.41 1.91
C MET A 273 -5.39 8.91 3.26
N THR A 274 -4.13 9.17 3.59
CA THR A 274 -3.57 8.81 4.90
C THR A 274 -4.25 9.62 6.02
N CYS A 275 -4.46 10.93 5.83
CA CYS A 275 -5.18 11.76 6.79
C CYS A 275 -6.64 11.32 7.00
N ILE A 276 -7.35 10.96 5.92
CA ILE A 276 -8.72 10.42 6.02
C ILE A 276 -8.70 9.11 6.82
N SER A 277 -7.77 8.21 6.53
CA SER A 277 -7.65 6.94 7.26
C SER A 277 -7.37 7.16 8.75
N LEU A 278 -6.46 8.07 9.09
CA LEU A 278 -6.17 8.44 10.47
C LEU A 278 -7.35 9.13 11.14
N GLY A 279 -8.10 9.99 10.43
CA GLY A 279 -9.32 10.61 10.92
C GLY A 279 -10.39 9.58 11.29
N MET A 280 -10.56 8.53 10.46
CA MET A 280 -11.48 7.43 10.75
C MET A 280 -11.02 6.63 11.99
N ILE A 281 -9.72 6.37 12.13
CA ILE A 281 -9.14 5.70 13.31
C ILE A 281 -9.37 6.54 14.57
N LEU A 282 -9.13 7.84 14.50
CA LEU A 282 -9.34 8.77 15.63
C LEU A 282 -10.81 8.90 16.01
N SER A 283 -11.73 8.89 15.05
CA SER A 283 -13.18 8.89 15.29
C SER A 283 -13.61 7.68 16.13
N VAL A 284 -13.13 6.49 15.79
CA VAL A 284 -13.38 5.28 16.59
C VAL A 284 -12.77 5.40 17.99
N SER A 285 -11.55 5.94 18.10
CA SER A 285 -10.88 6.16 19.39
C SER A 285 -11.65 7.15 20.29
N SER A 286 -12.24 8.19 19.71
CA SER A 286 -13.06 9.16 20.44
C SER A 286 -14.35 8.55 20.97
N SER A 287 -14.99 7.66 20.21
CA SER A 287 -16.22 6.97 20.65
C SER A 287 -15.98 6.10 21.89
N ILE A 288 -14.79 5.49 22.02
CA ILE A 288 -14.43 4.72 23.22
C ILE A 288 -14.42 5.61 24.47
N LYS A 289 -13.86 6.82 24.34
CA LYS A 289 -13.75 7.75 25.48
C LYS A 289 -15.13 8.20 25.95
N ASN A 290 -16.03 8.52 25.01
CA ASN A 290 -17.39 8.96 25.35
C ASN A 290 -18.18 7.86 26.06
N MET A 291 -18.10 6.60 25.60
CA MET A 291 -18.79 5.47 26.26
C MET A 291 -18.27 5.20 27.67
N ASN A 292 -17.01 5.49 27.98
CA ASN A 292 -16.46 5.32 29.33
C ASN A 292 -16.89 6.46 30.25
N SER A 293 -17.00 7.71 29.74
CA SER A 293 -17.47 8.85 30.52
C SER A 293 -18.99 8.82 30.80
N GLU A 294 -19.78 8.04 30.05
CA GLU A 294 -21.21 7.82 30.33
C GLU A 294 -21.44 6.70 31.35
N LYS A 295 -20.42 5.90 31.65
CA LYS A 295 -20.49 4.80 32.62
C LYS A 295 -19.97 5.18 34.02
N GLU A 296 -19.28 6.30 34.14
CA GLU A 296 -18.86 6.94 35.41
C GLU A 296 -19.94 7.92 35.90
#